data_9d7dbed0689362735791fe7e440db3b2
#
_entry.id   9d7dbed0689362735791fe7e440db3b2
#
_cell.length_a   1.000
_cell.length_b   1.000
_cell.length_c   1.000
_cell.angle_alpha   90.00
_cell.angle_beta   90.00
_cell.angle_gamma   90.00
#
_symmetry.space_group_name_H-M   'P 1'
#
loop_
_entity.id
_entity.type
_entity.pdbx_description
1 polymer ?
#
loop_
_entity_poly.entity_id
_entity_poly.type
_entity_poly.pdbx_seq_one_letter_code
_entity_poly.pdbx_strand_id
1 'polypeptide(L)'
;MHGLKTIIRLSLRDYAHERLLTLCAFMCLAAILAPLLVLFGGKSGIINTMADRLVKDPRNLEISPIGSGRYSREWFSTEGELPEVAFLIPQTRSIAANMILSNLEGIRLSTLAVDLIPTGEGDPLLEKWGKIPINNAEVVLSASAARKLNMRAGQALIGRVGRSAAGKKEQVTVDLKVAAVLPIEAFSRDA
;
A
#
# COMPACT_ATOMS: atom_id res chain seq x y z
N MET A 1 -26.62 -32.57 -44.34
CA MET A 1 -25.51 -32.62 -43.37
C MET A 1 -24.34 -33.54 -43.78
N HIS A 2 -24.50 -34.44 -44.73
CA HIS A 2 -23.42 -35.35 -45.19
C HIS A 2 -22.32 -34.65 -45.99
N GLY A 3 -22.68 -33.67 -46.82
CA GLY A 3 -21.70 -32.92 -47.67
C GLY A 3 -20.67 -32.12 -46.90
N LEU A 4 -21.05 -31.51 -45.75
CA LEU A 4 -20.13 -30.71 -44.91
C LEU A 4 -19.02 -31.59 -44.28
N LYS A 5 -19.40 -32.79 -43.81
CA LYS A 5 -18.44 -33.74 -43.26
C LYS A 5 -17.44 -34.22 -44.29
N THR A 6 -17.90 -34.43 -45.54
CA THR A 6 -17.03 -34.88 -46.64
C THR A 6 -16.05 -33.78 -47.01
N ILE A 7 -16.51 -32.51 -47.09
CA ILE A 7 -15.65 -31.37 -47.42
C ILE A 7 -14.58 -31.19 -46.33
N ILE A 8 -14.96 -31.20 -45.04
CA ILE A 8 -14.01 -31.08 -43.93
C ILE A 8 -12.95 -32.21 -43.96
N ARG A 9 -13.40 -33.45 -44.22
CA ARG A 9 -12.49 -34.60 -44.28
C ARG A 9 -11.53 -34.51 -45.48
N LEU A 10 -11.99 -34.01 -46.59
CA LEU A 10 -11.17 -33.80 -47.81
C LEU A 10 -10.13 -32.74 -47.59
N SER A 11 -10.53 -31.59 -47.02
CA SER A 11 -9.63 -30.49 -46.66
C SER A 11 -8.56 -30.91 -45.66
N LEU A 12 -8.93 -31.66 -44.61
CA LEU A 12 -7.97 -32.16 -43.65
C LEU A 12 -6.94 -33.13 -44.27
N ARG A 13 -7.37 -33.91 -45.25
CA ARG A 13 -6.48 -34.87 -45.96
C ARG A 13 -5.53 -34.15 -46.91
N ASP A 14 -5.98 -33.07 -47.52
CA ASP A 14 -5.19 -32.21 -48.38
C ASP A 14 -4.09 -31.48 -47.56
N TYR A 15 -4.45 -30.89 -46.41
CA TYR A 15 -3.48 -30.35 -45.46
C TYR A 15 -2.42 -31.37 -44.99
N ALA A 16 -2.80 -32.62 -44.82
CA ALA A 16 -1.88 -33.66 -44.42
C ALA A 16 -0.97 -34.13 -45.57
N HIS A 17 -1.39 -33.92 -46.81
CA HIS A 17 -0.60 -34.32 -47.99
C HIS A 17 0.48 -33.27 -48.32
N GLU A 18 0.12 -31.97 -48.21
CA GLU A 18 1.04 -30.83 -48.47
C GLU A 18 1.65 -30.27 -47.19
N ARG A 19 2.35 -31.13 -46.45
CA ARG A 19 2.90 -30.80 -45.08
C ARG A 19 3.79 -29.55 -45.07
N LEU A 20 4.64 -29.39 -46.11
CA LEU A 20 5.57 -28.24 -46.21
C LEU A 20 4.83 -26.94 -46.45
N LEU A 21 3.86 -26.90 -47.32
CA LEU A 21 3.06 -25.71 -47.62
C LEU A 21 2.22 -25.33 -46.40
N THR A 22 1.62 -26.30 -45.78
CA THR A 22 0.83 -26.10 -44.56
C THR A 22 1.69 -25.57 -43.42
N LEU A 23 2.90 -26.12 -43.22
CA LEU A 23 3.83 -25.63 -42.20
C LEU A 23 4.23 -24.16 -42.46
N CYS A 24 4.55 -23.82 -43.73
CA CYS A 24 4.86 -22.43 -44.10
C CYS A 24 3.70 -21.48 -43.81
N ALA A 25 2.47 -21.88 -44.13
CA ALA A 25 1.28 -21.07 -43.86
C ALA A 25 1.07 -20.86 -42.36
N PHE A 26 1.22 -21.89 -41.53
CA PHE A 26 1.15 -21.77 -40.06
C PHE A 26 2.26 -20.88 -39.52
N MET A 27 3.49 -21.02 -40.00
CA MET A 27 4.61 -20.18 -39.54
C MET A 27 4.39 -18.70 -39.94
N CYS A 28 3.88 -18.40 -41.12
CA CYS A 28 3.53 -17.03 -41.53
C CYS A 28 2.42 -16.46 -40.62
N LEU A 29 1.37 -17.24 -40.37
CA LEU A 29 0.28 -16.82 -39.52
C LEU A 29 0.75 -16.58 -38.08
N ALA A 30 1.57 -17.48 -37.56
CA ALA A 30 2.16 -17.36 -36.21
C ALA A 30 3.08 -16.14 -36.12
N ALA A 31 3.89 -15.85 -37.13
CA ALA A 31 4.76 -14.68 -37.18
C ALA A 31 4.01 -13.35 -37.11
N ILE A 32 2.78 -13.31 -37.67
CA ILE A 32 1.93 -12.11 -37.61
C ILE A 32 1.16 -12.06 -36.27
N LEU A 33 0.59 -13.18 -35.84
CA LEU A 33 -0.26 -13.21 -34.65
C LEU A 33 0.51 -13.12 -33.33
N ALA A 34 1.71 -13.70 -33.25
CA ALA A 34 2.49 -13.71 -32.01
C ALA A 34 2.83 -12.29 -31.52
N PRO A 35 3.40 -11.38 -32.32
CA PRO A 35 3.68 -10.02 -31.86
C PRO A 35 2.39 -9.24 -31.54
N LEU A 36 1.30 -9.46 -32.26
CA LEU A 36 0.02 -8.86 -31.96
C LEU A 36 -0.52 -9.30 -30.59
N LEU A 37 -0.48 -10.60 -30.31
CA LEU A 37 -0.93 -11.13 -29.02
C LEU A 37 -0.07 -10.64 -27.86
N VAL A 38 1.24 -10.55 -28.04
CA VAL A 38 2.15 -10.00 -27.03
C VAL A 38 1.85 -8.52 -26.78
N LEU A 39 1.65 -7.73 -27.84
CA LEU A 39 1.30 -6.32 -27.72
C LEU A 39 -0.05 -6.11 -27.02
N PHE A 40 -1.08 -6.81 -27.43
CA PHE A 40 -2.41 -6.69 -26.82
C PHE A 40 -2.44 -7.25 -25.39
N GLY A 41 -1.82 -8.39 -25.16
CA GLY A 41 -1.73 -9.00 -23.83
C GLY A 41 -0.92 -8.14 -22.86
N GLY A 42 0.24 -7.64 -23.28
CA GLY A 42 1.07 -6.75 -22.50
C GLY A 42 0.36 -5.43 -22.17
N LYS A 43 -0.24 -4.79 -23.17
CA LYS A 43 -0.99 -3.54 -22.98
C LYS A 43 -2.16 -3.74 -21.99
N SER A 44 -2.98 -4.75 -22.17
CA SER A 44 -4.13 -5.03 -21.31
C SER A 44 -3.71 -5.42 -19.91
N GLY A 45 -2.66 -6.22 -19.75
CA GLY A 45 -2.12 -6.60 -18.46
C GLY A 45 -1.59 -5.41 -17.67
N ILE A 46 -0.82 -4.53 -18.31
CA ILE A 46 -0.26 -3.32 -17.65
C ILE A 46 -1.37 -2.35 -17.28
N ILE A 47 -2.30 -2.06 -18.21
CA ILE A 47 -3.40 -1.11 -17.94
C ILE A 47 -4.29 -1.62 -16.80
N ASN A 48 -4.69 -2.88 -16.85
CA ASN A 48 -5.55 -3.45 -15.80
C ASN A 48 -4.85 -3.47 -14.43
N THR A 49 -3.56 -3.84 -14.41
CA THR A 49 -2.79 -3.83 -13.16
C THR A 49 -2.63 -2.41 -12.59
N MET A 50 -2.38 -1.42 -13.46
CA MET A 50 -2.28 -0.02 -13.02
C MET A 50 -3.64 0.52 -12.56
N ALA A 51 -4.71 0.25 -13.30
CA ALA A 51 -6.06 0.64 -12.92
C ALA A 51 -6.48 0.02 -11.59
N ASP A 52 -6.23 -1.27 -11.39
CA ASP A 52 -6.52 -1.95 -10.13
C ASP A 52 -5.73 -1.36 -8.96
N ARG A 53 -4.47 -1.02 -9.15
CA ARG A 53 -3.67 -0.34 -8.12
C ARG A 53 -4.22 1.04 -7.79
N LEU A 54 -4.62 1.82 -8.80
CA LEU A 54 -5.15 3.16 -8.59
C LEU A 54 -6.53 3.16 -7.90
N VAL A 55 -7.40 2.22 -8.27
CA VAL A 55 -8.78 2.21 -7.77
C VAL A 55 -8.93 1.43 -6.45
N LYS A 56 -8.16 0.36 -6.27
CA LYS A 56 -8.31 -0.54 -5.11
C LYS A 56 -7.34 -0.26 -3.97
N ASP A 57 -6.29 0.55 -4.21
CA ASP A 57 -5.36 0.89 -3.13
C ASP A 57 -5.98 1.98 -2.24
N PRO A 58 -6.23 1.70 -0.94
CA PRO A 58 -6.79 2.68 -0.01
C PRO A 58 -6.00 3.99 0.06
N ARG A 59 -4.70 3.97 -0.26
CA ARG A 59 -3.84 5.15 -0.26
C ARG A 59 -4.25 6.19 -1.29
N ASN A 60 -4.80 5.75 -2.43
CA ASN A 60 -5.28 6.63 -3.48
C ASN A 60 -6.67 7.21 -3.19
N LEU A 61 -7.35 6.69 -2.17
CA LEU A 61 -8.62 7.19 -1.66
C LEU A 61 -8.45 8.18 -0.50
N GLU A 62 -7.20 8.47 -0.10
CA GLU A 62 -6.92 9.45 0.95
C GLU A 62 -7.22 10.86 0.44
N ILE A 63 -8.08 11.57 1.17
CA ILE A 63 -8.40 12.96 0.92
C ILE A 63 -7.64 13.81 1.93
N SER A 64 -6.76 14.67 1.44
CA SER A 64 -6.03 15.63 2.26
C SER A 64 -6.46 17.04 1.95
N PRO A 65 -6.64 17.92 2.95
CA PRO A 65 -7.00 19.30 2.71
C PRO A 65 -5.86 20.07 2.03
N ILE A 66 -6.18 20.84 0.99
CA ILE A 66 -5.21 21.65 0.24
C ILE A 66 -4.67 22.80 1.08
N GLY A 67 -5.43 23.25 2.08
CA GLY A 67 -5.09 24.38 2.93
C GLY A 67 -4.91 23.99 4.40
N SER A 68 -4.21 24.84 5.16
CA SER A 68 -4.13 24.70 6.61
C SER A 68 -5.32 25.37 7.27
N GLY A 69 -6.38 24.61 7.51
CA GLY A 69 -7.52 25.01 8.33
C GLY A 69 -7.30 24.69 9.81
N ARG A 70 -8.09 25.33 10.66
CA ARG A 70 -8.28 24.89 12.05
C ARG A 70 -9.65 24.25 12.11
N TYR A 71 -9.67 22.94 12.34
CA TYR A 71 -10.90 22.18 12.46
C TYR A 71 -11.17 21.89 13.92
N SER A 72 -12.43 22.03 14.35
CA SER A 72 -12.84 21.72 15.71
C SER A 72 -13.00 20.20 15.89
N ARG A 73 -13.06 19.76 17.14
CA ARG A 73 -13.29 18.32 17.43
C ARG A 73 -14.69 17.90 16.97
N GLU A 74 -15.68 18.78 17.08
CA GLU A 74 -17.05 18.55 16.64
C GLU A 74 -17.12 18.33 15.12
N TRP A 75 -16.31 19.06 14.36
CA TRP A 75 -16.19 18.85 12.91
C TRP A 75 -15.77 17.41 12.58
N PHE A 76 -14.72 16.92 13.24
CA PHE A 76 -14.26 15.54 13.02
C PHE A 76 -15.32 14.49 13.40
N SER A 77 -16.11 14.74 14.44
CA SER A 77 -17.19 13.84 14.82
C SER A 77 -18.30 13.81 13.76
N THR A 78 -18.68 14.96 13.23
CA THR A 78 -19.75 15.08 12.23
C THR A 78 -19.34 14.46 10.90
N GLU A 79 -18.14 14.77 10.41
CA GLU A 79 -17.64 14.25 9.13
C GLU A 79 -17.32 12.76 9.20
N GLY A 80 -16.88 12.27 10.35
CA GLY A 80 -16.61 10.84 10.54
C GLY A 80 -17.86 9.94 10.58
N GLU A 81 -19.05 10.52 10.77
CA GLU A 81 -20.33 9.79 10.74
C GLU A 81 -20.92 9.67 9.33
N LEU A 82 -20.29 10.31 8.33
CA LEU A 82 -20.76 10.24 6.95
C LEU A 82 -20.54 8.81 6.39
N PRO A 83 -21.53 8.23 5.70
CA PRO A 83 -21.42 6.86 5.18
C PRO A 83 -20.35 6.70 4.08
N GLU A 84 -19.95 7.81 3.45
CA GLU A 84 -18.90 7.82 2.43
C GLU A 84 -17.49 7.87 3.04
N VAL A 85 -17.36 8.14 4.35
CA VAL A 85 -16.09 8.27 5.05
C VAL A 85 -15.79 6.97 5.80
N ALA A 86 -14.88 6.16 5.27
CA ALA A 86 -14.49 4.91 5.90
C ALA A 86 -13.60 5.13 7.15
N PHE A 87 -12.77 6.17 7.13
CA PHE A 87 -11.83 6.47 8.20
C PHE A 87 -11.46 7.95 8.19
N LEU A 88 -11.47 8.59 9.35
CA LEU A 88 -11.11 10.00 9.52
C LEU A 88 -10.20 10.15 10.74
N ILE A 89 -9.02 10.72 10.55
CA ILE A 89 -8.09 10.97 11.65
C ILE A 89 -7.52 12.39 11.58
N PRO A 90 -7.49 13.12 12.71
CA PRO A 90 -6.86 14.42 12.76
C PRO A 90 -5.35 14.32 12.61
N GLN A 91 -4.79 15.06 11.67
CA GLN A 91 -3.36 15.11 11.41
C GLN A 91 -2.81 16.52 11.66
N THR A 92 -1.68 16.61 12.35
CA THR A 92 -0.89 17.83 12.42
C THR A 92 -0.07 18.01 11.13
N ARG A 93 0.47 19.20 10.89
CA ARG A 93 1.36 19.44 9.76
C ARG A 93 2.55 18.47 9.83
N SER A 94 2.97 17.92 8.69
CA SER A 94 4.06 16.94 8.59
C SER A 94 5.37 17.41 9.23
N ILE A 95 5.67 18.72 9.18
CA ILE A 95 6.84 19.32 9.83
C ILE A 95 6.84 19.15 11.37
N ALA A 96 5.65 19.03 11.98
CA ALA A 96 5.49 18.86 13.42
C ALA A 96 5.31 17.38 13.83
N ALA A 97 5.28 16.47 12.88
CA ALA A 97 5.03 15.06 13.09
C ALA A 97 6.31 14.23 13.26
N ASN A 98 7.37 14.82 13.79
CA ASN A 98 8.65 14.14 14.02
C ASN A 98 8.82 13.79 15.50
N MET A 99 9.31 12.59 15.76
CA MET A 99 9.58 12.10 17.10
C MET A 99 10.96 11.43 17.17
N ILE A 100 11.63 11.56 18.28
CA ILE A 100 12.83 10.77 18.57
C ILE A 100 12.42 9.62 19.46
N LEU A 101 12.51 8.41 18.94
CA LEU A 101 12.26 7.18 19.68
C LEU A 101 13.55 6.71 20.36
N SER A 102 13.43 6.24 21.61
CA SER A 102 14.54 5.71 22.38
C SER A 102 14.16 4.39 23.03
N ASN A 103 15.01 3.39 22.89
CA ASN A 103 14.85 2.11 23.58
C ASN A 103 15.44 2.23 24.99
N LEU A 104 14.65 1.83 26.01
CA LEU A 104 15.07 1.81 27.41
C LEU A 104 15.62 0.47 27.88
N GLU A 105 15.29 -0.62 27.20
CA GLU A 105 15.55 -1.99 27.67
C GLU A 105 16.87 -2.58 27.15
N GLY A 106 17.72 -1.80 26.51
CA GLY A 106 18.96 -2.29 25.92
C GLY A 106 20.22 -1.87 26.66
N ILE A 107 21.28 -2.67 26.56
CA ILE A 107 22.65 -2.34 27.01
C ILE A 107 23.19 -1.07 26.31
N ARG A 108 22.61 -0.70 25.19
CA ARG A 108 22.91 0.52 24.44
C ARG A 108 21.63 1.31 24.18
N LEU A 109 21.63 2.56 24.59
CA LEU A 109 20.61 3.55 24.22
C LEU A 109 20.63 3.72 22.70
N SER A 110 19.65 3.13 22.03
CA SER A 110 19.45 3.36 20.59
C SER A 110 18.40 4.46 20.44
N THR A 111 18.75 5.51 19.73
CA THR A 111 17.83 6.61 19.40
C THR A 111 17.63 6.68 17.90
N LEU A 112 16.40 6.94 17.46
CA LEU A 112 16.02 7.06 16.06
C LEU A 112 15.02 8.18 15.87
N ALA A 113 15.33 9.13 14.98
CA ALA A 113 14.35 10.10 14.53
C ALA A 113 13.42 9.43 13.51
N VAL A 114 12.12 9.57 13.72
CA VAL A 114 11.08 8.98 12.87
C VAL A 114 10.00 10.01 12.57
N ASP A 115 9.36 9.84 11.41
CA ASP A 115 8.15 10.55 11.08
C ASP A 115 6.95 9.78 11.63
N LEU A 116 5.99 10.53 12.18
CA LEU A 116 4.77 9.98 12.74
C LEU A 116 3.65 10.04 11.70
N ILE A 117 3.04 8.91 11.46
CA ILE A 117 1.82 8.81 10.67
C ILE A 117 0.69 8.52 11.67
N PRO A 118 -0.28 9.43 11.83
CA PRO A 118 -1.41 9.17 12.70
C PRO A 118 -2.23 8.02 12.14
N THR A 119 -2.63 7.12 13.02
CA THR A 119 -3.46 5.96 12.71
C THR A 119 -4.40 5.68 13.88
N GLY A 120 -5.38 4.84 13.66
CA GLY A 120 -6.35 4.45 14.68
C GLY A 120 -7.03 3.14 14.34
N GLU A 121 -7.97 2.76 15.18
CA GLU A 121 -8.79 1.57 14.92
C GLU A 121 -9.63 1.78 13.65
N GLY A 122 -9.64 0.77 12.77
CA GLY A 122 -10.37 0.85 11.49
C GLY A 122 -9.60 1.51 10.35
N ASP A 123 -8.31 1.79 10.51
CA ASP A 123 -7.47 2.34 9.43
C ASP A 123 -7.37 1.34 8.26
N PRO A 124 -7.89 1.68 7.06
CA PRO A 124 -7.86 0.79 5.89
C PRO A 124 -6.45 0.40 5.44
N LEU A 125 -5.44 1.23 5.74
CA LEU A 125 -4.04 0.93 5.42
C LEU A 125 -3.49 -0.23 6.25
N LEU A 126 -4.01 -0.40 7.47
CA LEU A 126 -3.59 -1.46 8.38
C LEU A 126 -4.45 -2.72 8.27
N GLU A 127 -5.63 -2.64 7.68
CA GLU A 127 -6.58 -3.76 7.57
C GLU A 127 -5.97 -4.99 6.88
N LYS A 128 -5.15 -4.76 5.87
CA LYS A 128 -4.41 -5.81 5.15
C LYS A 128 -3.47 -6.64 6.05
N TRP A 129 -3.02 -6.04 7.15
CA TRP A 129 -2.06 -6.64 8.09
C TRP A 129 -2.74 -7.24 9.33
N GLY A 130 -4.07 -7.28 9.34
CA GLY A 130 -4.90 -7.78 10.42
C GLY A 130 -5.40 -6.68 11.35
N LYS A 131 -6.31 -7.04 12.23
CA LYS A 131 -6.81 -6.11 13.25
C LYS A 131 -5.71 -5.87 14.28
N ILE A 132 -5.04 -4.74 14.19
CA ILE A 132 -4.05 -4.30 15.16
C ILE A 132 -4.78 -3.42 16.18
N PRO A 133 -4.92 -3.86 17.43
CA PRO A 133 -5.49 -2.99 18.46
C PRO A 133 -4.51 -1.87 18.73
N ILE A 134 -4.90 -0.65 18.41
CA ILE A 134 -4.10 0.54 18.66
C ILE A 134 -4.84 1.37 19.72
N ASN A 135 -4.26 1.42 20.91
CA ASN A 135 -4.74 2.26 21.99
C ASN A 135 -3.94 3.57 22.05
N ASN A 136 -4.39 4.48 22.90
CA ASN A 136 -3.61 5.68 23.21
C ASN A 136 -2.23 5.26 23.76
N ALA A 137 -1.17 5.91 23.25
CA ALA A 137 0.23 5.61 23.58
C ALA A 137 0.75 4.25 23.04
N GLU A 138 0.07 3.64 22.08
CA GLU A 138 0.60 2.52 21.32
C GLU A 138 1.07 2.98 19.93
N VAL A 139 2.12 2.31 19.43
CA VAL A 139 2.72 2.64 18.13
C VAL A 139 2.97 1.38 17.32
N VAL A 140 2.82 1.50 16.02
CA VAL A 140 3.22 0.48 15.06
C VAL A 140 4.56 0.90 14.45
N LEU A 141 5.57 0.04 14.54
CA LEU A 141 6.88 0.32 14.00
C LEU A 141 7.08 -0.34 12.65
N SER A 142 7.79 0.34 11.76
CA SER A 142 8.30 -0.31 10.55
C SER A 142 9.41 -1.30 10.93
N ALA A 143 9.55 -2.39 10.15
CA ALA A 143 10.58 -3.40 10.37
C ALA A 143 12.00 -2.81 10.36
N SER A 144 12.23 -1.71 9.63
CA SER A 144 13.50 -0.99 9.61
C SER A 144 13.75 -0.23 10.91
N ALA A 145 12.73 0.46 11.44
CA ALA A 145 12.81 1.16 12.72
C ALA A 145 12.98 0.18 13.88
N ALA A 146 12.19 -0.90 13.90
CA ALA A 146 12.28 -1.94 14.90
C ALA A 146 13.67 -2.58 14.96
N ARG A 147 14.29 -2.86 13.82
CA ARG A 147 15.67 -3.38 13.75
C ARG A 147 16.70 -2.37 14.28
N LYS A 148 16.61 -1.10 13.90
CA LYS A 148 17.53 -0.04 14.34
C LYS A 148 17.44 0.21 15.86
N LEU A 149 16.23 0.13 16.42
CA LEU A 149 15.97 0.30 17.85
C LEU A 149 16.12 -1.01 18.63
N ASN A 150 16.33 -2.14 17.95
CA ASN A 150 16.34 -3.49 18.54
C ASN A 150 15.07 -3.77 19.36
N MET A 151 13.89 -3.47 18.78
CA MET A 151 12.60 -3.55 19.45
C MET A 151 11.72 -4.63 18.83
N ARG A 152 10.83 -5.19 19.66
CA ARG A 152 9.81 -6.16 19.27
C ARG A 152 8.43 -5.70 19.72
N ALA A 153 7.39 -6.28 19.13
CA ALA A 153 6.03 -6.06 19.61
C ALA A 153 5.88 -6.39 21.09
N GLY A 154 5.13 -5.58 21.82
CA GLY A 154 4.89 -5.69 23.25
C GLY A 154 5.88 -4.93 24.14
N GLN A 155 7.01 -4.46 23.64
CA GLN A 155 8.02 -3.74 24.41
C GLN A 155 7.67 -2.26 24.58
N ALA A 156 8.14 -1.66 25.66
CA ALA A 156 8.00 -0.24 25.96
C ALA A 156 9.15 0.56 25.35
N LEU A 157 8.86 1.76 24.88
CA LEU A 157 9.83 2.70 24.34
C LEU A 157 9.47 4.13 24.75
N ILE A 158 10.44 5.03 24.71
CA ILE A 158 10.21 6.45 24.97
C ILE A 158 10.23 7.23 23.67
N GLY A 159 9.18 8.03 23.47
CA GLY A 159 9.10 9.04 22.43
C GLY A 159 9.39 10.43 22.97
N ARG A 160 10.25 11.20 22.31
CA ARG A 160 10.50 12.62 22.60
C ARG A 160 10.03 13.46 21.44
N VAL A 161 9.10 14.37 21.73
CA VAL A 161 8.56 15.33 20.76
C VAL A 161 9.00 16.73 21.14
N GLY A 162 9.59 17.44 20.18
CA GLY A 162 9.85 18.86 20.34
C GLY A 162 8.58 19.66 20.04
N ARG A 163 8.12 20.48 20.95
CA ARG A 163 7.06 21.45 20.68
C ARG A 163 7.54 22.87 20.95
N SER A 164 6.99 23.82 20.24
CA SER A 164 7.17 25.23 20.54
C SER A 164 5.90 25.77 21.18
N ALA A 165 5.97 26.09 22.47
CA ALA A 165 4.88 26.70 23.22
C ALA A 165 5.29 28.11 23.68
N ALA A 166 4.51 29.12 23.31
CA ALA A 166 4.77 30.53 23.67
C ALA A 166 6.21 31.00 23.33
N GLY A 167 6.75 30.56 22.20
CA GLY A 167 8.10 30.93 21.75
C GLY A 167 9.25 30.16 22.44
N LYS A 168 8.96 29.29 23.40
CA LYS A 168 9.94 28.39 24.01
C LYS A 168 9.90 27.02 23.40
N LYS A 169 11.08 26.46 23.10
CA LYS A 169 11.21 25.07 22.66
C LYS A 169 11.16 24.18 23.90
N GLU A 170 10.17 23.34 23.98
CA GLU A 170 9.99 22.33 25.03
C GLU A 170 10.12 20.94 24.42
N GLN A 171 10.67 20.01 25.19
CA GLN A 171 10.65 18.60 24.86
C GLN A 171 9.66 17.88 25.77
N VAL A 172 8.71 17.21 25.17
CA VAL A 172 7.77 16.37 25.89
C VAL A 172 8.16 14.92 25.68
N THR A 173 8.22 14.19 26.77
CA THR A 173 8.50 12.74 26.77
C THR A 173 7.18 12.00 26.92
N VAL A 174 6.99 10.96 26.11
CA VAL A 174 5.80 10.12 26.11
C VAL A 174 6.25 8.67 26.18
N ASP A 175 5.69 7.93 27.12
CA ASP A 175 5.88 6.49 27.20
C ASP A 175 4.97 5.81 26.17
N LEU A 176 5.57 4.98 25.34
CA LEU A 176 4.90 4.32 24.22
C LEU A 176 5.11 2.81 24.34
N LYS A 177 4.18 2.05 23.79
CA LYS A 177 4.27 0.60 23.66
C LYS A 177 4.19 0.18 22.21
N VAL A 178 5.04 -0.74 21.80
CA VAL A 178 5.00 -1.29 20.43
C VAL A 178 3.83 -2.27 20.32
N ALA A 179 2.77 -1.88 19.59
CA ALA A 179 1.63 -2.75 19.33
C ALA A 179 1.99 -3.82 18.29
N ALA A 180 2.66 -3.42 17.21
CA ALA A 180 3.06 -4.32 16.13
C ALA A 180 4.30 -3.82 15.40
N VAL A 181 4.96 -4.73 14.69
CA VAL A 181 6.04 -4.41 13.74
C VAL A 181 5.59 -4.87 12.36
N LEU A 182 5.49 -3.93 11.43
CA LEU A 182 5.04 -4.18 10.07
C LEU A 182 6.16 -3.95 9.05
N PRO A 183 6.09 -4.59 7.88
CA PRO A 183 7.02 -4.33 6.80
C PRO A 183 6.89 -2.88 6.29
N ILE A 184 7.94 -2.39 5.60
CA ILE A 184 8.01 -1.00 5.15
C ILE A 184 6.87 -0.63 4.21
N GLU A 185 6.38 -1.61 3.46
CA GLU A 185 5.29 -1.46 2.50
C GLU A 185 3.97 -1.02 3.15
N ALA A 186 3.80 -1.27 4.45
CA ALA A 186 2.63 -0.79 5.20
C ALA A 186 2.65 0.73 5.43
N PHE A 187 3.82 1.36 5.36
CA PHE A 187 4.04 2.78 5.64
C PHE A 187 4.35 3.60 4.39
N SER A 188 4.74 2.95 3.31
CA SER A 188 5.10 3.64 2.08
C SER A 188 3.87 4.23 1.41
N ARG A 189 3.88 5.55 1.21
CA ARG A 189 2.92 6.25 0.36
C ARG A 189 3.31 6.18 -1.11
N ASP A 190 4.61 5.92 -1.37
CA ASP A 190 5.20 5.77 -2.69
C ASP A 190 5.77 4.35 -2.82
N ALA A 191 5.02 3.46 -3.43
CA ALA A 191 5.45 2.11 -3.81
C ALA A 191 5.27 1.91 -5.32
#